data_ae32348771f40c654a3a4ff12acb1531
#
_entry.id   ae32348771f40c654a3a4ff12acb1531
#
_cell.length_a   1.000
_cell.length_b   1.000
_cell.length_c   1.000
_cell.angle_alpha   90.00
_cell.angle_beta   90.00
_cell.angle_gamma   90.00
#
_symmetry.space_group_name_H-M   'P 1'
#
loop_
_entity.id
_entity.type
_entity.pdbx_description
1 polymer ?
#
loop_
_entity_poly.entity_id
_entity_poly.type
_entity_poly.pdbx_seq_one_letter_code
_entity_poly.pdbx_strand_id
1 'polypeptide(L)'
;MAGMQEQIRKVLEAHGRLTVDATTVDAAADLYELGLTSHASVDVMLALEDEFDIEFPDETLKKSTFASIDSIERVVSSLTD
;
A
#
# COMPACT_ATOMS: atom_id res chain seq x y z
N MET A 1 -4.04 -0.17 -19.72
CA MET A 1 -3.22 -0.98 -18.81
C MET A 1 -3.16 -0.29 -17.45
N ALA A 2 -3.47 -1.02 -16.38
CA ALA A 2 -3.45 -0.43 -15.06
C ALA A 2 -2.02 -0.18 -14.60
N GLY A 3 -1.73 1.00 -14.08
CA GLY A 3 -0.44 1.31 -13.52
C GLY A 3 -0.28 0.69 -12.13
N MET A 4 0.94 0.70 -11.62
CA MET A 4 1.23 0.15 -10.30
C MET A 4 0.43 0.86 -9.20
N GLN A 5 0.33 2.20 -9.26
CA GLN A 5 -0.45 2.93 -8.26
C GLN A 5 -1.91 2.52 -8.27
N GLU A 6 -2.46 2.26 -9.45
CA GLU A 6 -3.85 1.84 -9.56
C GLU A 6 -4.06 0.49 -8.87
N GLN A 7 -3.13 -0.44 -9.05
CA GLN A 7 -3.18 -1.73 -8.38
C GLN A 7 -3.05 -1.57 -6.87
N ILE A 8 -2.15 -0.71 -6.42
CA ILE A 8 -2.00 -0.40 -4.99
C ILE A 8 -3.28 0.19 -4.43
N ARG A 9 -3.91 1.12 -5.15
CA ARG A 9 -5.17 1.72 -4.72
C ARG A 9 -6.27 0.69 -4.56
N LYS A 10 -6.35 -0.28 -5.47
CA LYS A 10 -7.34 -1.35 -5.38
C LYS A 10 -7.12 -2.21 -4.13
N VAL A 11 -5.87 -2.51 -3.83
CA VAL A 11 -5.53 -3.27 -2.63
C VAL A 11 -5.93 -2.50 -1.37
N LEU A 12 -5.63 -1.21 -1.33
CA LEU A 12 -6.00 -0.36 -0.20
C LEU A 12 -7.52 -0.28 -0.03
N GLU A 13 -8.24 -0.17 -1.15
CA GLU A 13 -9.70 -0.12 -1.10
C GLU A 13 -10.29 -1.41 -0.54
N ALA A 14 -9.72 -2.54 -0.90
CA ALA A 14 -10.22 -3.83 -0.46
C ALA A 14 -9.78 -4.20 0.97
N HIS A 15 -8.58 -3.80 1.38
CA HIS A 15 -7.98 -4.29 2.62
C HIS A 15 -7.56 -3.21 3.62
N GLY A 16 -7.40 -1.96 3.17
CA GLY A 16 -6.88 -0.90 4.03
C GLY A 16 -7.87 -0.34 5.03
N ARG A 17 -9.15 -0.50 4.76
CA ARG A 17 -10.23 -0.02 5.64
C ARG A 17 -10.10 1.48 5.94
N LEU A 18 -9.76 2.24 4.92
CA LEU A 18 -9.64 3.69 5.05
C LEU A 18 -11.02 4.33 5.21
N THR A 19 -11.03 5.53 5.80
CA THR A 19 -12.26 6.30 5.96
C THR A 19 -12.65 7.04 4.68
N VAL A 20 -11.80 6.99 3.67
CA VAL A 20 -12.01 7.66 2.39
C VAL A 20 -11.84 6.64 1.27
N ASP A 21 -12.23 7.05 0.05
CA ASP A 21 -12.08 6.21 -1.14
C ASP A 21 -10.61 6.18 -1.57
N ALA A 22 -9.98 5.02 -1.46
CA ALA A 22 -8.57 4.88 -1.81
C ALA A 22 -8.28 5.10 -3.30
N THR A 23 -9.31 5.04 -4.13
CA THR A 23 -9.11 5.26 -5.57
C THR A 23 -8.99 6.74 -5.92
N THR A 24 -9.38 7.64 -5.01
CA THR A 24 -9.35 9.08 -5.27
C THR A 24 -8.42 9.85 -4.34
N VAL A 25 -7.85 9.18 -3.34
CA VAL A 25 -6.98 9.85 -2.37
C VAL A 25 -5.66 10.27 -3.03
N ASP A 26 -5.10 11.38 -2.55
CA ASP A 26 -3.81 11.86 -3.04
C ASP A 26 -2.72 10.83 -2.73
N ALA A 27 -1.88 10.53 -3.72
CA ALA A 27 -0.82 9.54 -3.56
C ALA A 27 0.19 9.92 -2.48
N ALA A 28 0.30 11.19 -2.15
CA ALA A 28 1.21 11.67 -1.11
C ALA A 28 0.53 11.77 0.27
N ALA A 29 -0.79 11.54 0.35
CA ALA A 29 -1.51 11.67 1.60
C ALA A 29 -1.07 10.60 2.61
N ASP A 30 -1.10 10.96 3.89
CA ASP A 30 -0.74 10.05 4.97
C ASP A 30 -1.90 9.07 5.22
N LEU A 31 -1.69 7.82 4.86
CA LEU A 31 -2.73 6.80 4.95
C LEU A 31 -3.13 6.53 6.40
N TYR A 32 -2.21 6.68 7.36
CA TYR A 32 -2.54 6.47 8.77
C TYR A 32 -3.51 7.54 9.27
N GLU A 33 -3.40 8.77 8.78
CA GLU A 33 -4.35 9.82 9.10
C GLU A 33 -5.72 9.53 8.47
N LEU A 34 -5.75 8.76 7.41
CA LEU A 34 -6.98 8.42 6.71
C LEU A 34 -7.62 7.12 7.22
N GLY A 35 -7.10 6.59 8.31
CA GLY A 35 -7.72 5.44 8.97
C GLY A 35 -6.96 4.13 8.88
N LEU A 36 -5.80 4.11 8.20
CA LEU A 36 -5.02 2.88 8.12
C LEU A 36 -4.45 2.55 9.50
N THR A 37 -4.75 1.36 10.00
CA THR A 37 -4.23 0.89 11.29
C THR A 37 -3.04 -0.03 11.06
N SER A 38 -2.29 -0.30 12.14
CA SER A 38 -1.18 -1.27 12.08
C SER A 38 -1.69 -2.64 11.65
N HIS A 39 -2.87 -3.01 12.14
CA HIS A 39 -3.48 -4.29 11.77
C HIS A 39 -3.85 -4.32 10.29
N ALA A 40 -4.48 -3.27 9.80
CA ALA A 40 -4.87 -3.19 8.40
C ALA A 40 -3.65 -3.12 7.48
N SER A 41 -2.56 -2.51 7.93
CA SER A 41 -1.34 -2.44 7.10
C SER A 41 -0.75 -3.81 6.84
N VAL A 42 -0.90 -4.76 7.79
CA VAL A 42 -0.45 -6.14 7.58
C VAL A 42 -1.31 -6.81 6.50
N ASP A 43 -2.62 -6.59 6.53
CA ASP A 43 -3.51 -7.13 5.51
C ASP A 43 -3.15 -6.56 4.13
N VAL A 44 -2.87 -5.27 4.06
CA VAL A 44 -2.46 -4.61 2.82
C VAL A 44 -1.13 -5.20 2.33
N MET A 45 -0.17 -5.39 3.23
CA MET A 45 1.12 -5.98 2.89
C MET A 45 0.95 -7.36 2.25
N LEU A 46 0.17 -8.22 2.89
CA LEU A 46 -0.04 -9.58 2.39
C LEU A 46 -0.74 -9.56 1.03
N ALA A 47 -1.71 -8.67 0.86
CA ALA A 47 -2.41 -8.54 -0.41
C ALA A 47 -1.48 -8.03 -1.52
N LEU A 48 -0.58 -7.12 -1.19
CA LEU A 48 0.40 -6.61 -2.15
C LEU A 48 1.40 -7.69 -2.55
N GLU A 49 1.82 -8.52 -1.60
CA GLU A 49 2.71 -9.64 -1.91
C GLU A 49 2.07 -10.58 -2.92
N ASP A 50 0.79 -10.84 -2.74
CA ASP A 50 0.04 -11.70 -3.63
C ASP A 50 -0.21 -11.05 -4.99
N GLU A 51 -0.58 -9.76 -4.98
CA GLU A 51 -0.90 -9.02 -6.19
C GLU A 51 0.32 -8.88 -7.13
N PHE A 52 1.49 -8.62 -6.57
CA PHE A 52 2.70 -8.36 -7.33
C PHE A 52 3.68 -9.54 -7.33
N ASP A 53 3.32 -10.62 -6.66
CA ASP A 53 4.18 -11.81 -6.55
C ASP A 53 5.56 -11.44 -6.00
N ILE A 54 5.56 -10.75 -4.88
CA ILE A 54 6.76 -10.26 -4.21
C ILE A 54 6.73 -10.65 -2.73
N GLU A 55 7.86 -10.44 -2.06
CA GLU A 55 7.96 -10.66 -0.62
C GLU A 55 8.65 -9.45 -0.01
N PHE A 56 7.99 -8.82 0.97
CA PHE A 56 8.56 -7.66 1.65
C PHE A 56 9.65 -8.11 2.63
N PRO A 57 10.91 -7.67 2.44
CA PRO A 57 11.96 -7.97 3.42
C PRO A 57 11.68 -7.29 4.76
N ASP A 58 12.23 -7.85 5.84
CA ASP A 58 12.03 -7.30 7.17
C ASP A 58 12.37 -5.81 7.26
N GLU A 59 13.40 -5.39 6.55
CA GLU A 59 13.86 -3.99 6.57
C GLU A 59 12.82 -3.03 5.99
N THR A 60 11.84 -3.52 5.23
CA THR A 60 10.77 -2.69 4.67
C THR A 60 9.50 -2.73 5.51
N LEU A 61 9.46 -3.56 6.56
CA LEU A 61 8.28 -3.70 7.41
C LEU A 61 8.26 -2.64 8.49
N LYS A 62 8.08 -1.39 8.06
CA LYS A 62 8.06 -0.25 8.96
C LYS A 62 6.95 0.70 8.54
N LYS A 63 6.56 1.56 9.48
CA LYS A 63 5.44 2.47 9.29
C LYS A 63 5.61 3.35 8.05
N SER A 64 6.82 3.84 7.80
CA SER A 64 7.06 4.74 6.68
C SER A 64 6.81 4.09 5.32
N THR A 65 6.96 2.77 5.22
CA THR A 65 6.69 2.05 3.96
C THR A 65 5.24 2.18 3.54
N PHE A 66 4.33 2.11 4.51
CA PHE A 66 2.89 2.13 4.23
C PHE A 66 2.25 3.49 4.50
N ALA A 67 3.06 4.51 4.68
CA ALA A 67 2.54 5.84 5.03
C ALA A 67 1.78 6.51 3.89
N SER A 68 2.13 6.21 2.64
CA SER A 68 1.46 6.80 1.49
C SER A 68 1.51 5.84 0.31
N ILE A 69 0.67 6.10 -0.68
CA ILE A 69 0.69 5.32 -1.92
C ILE A 69 2.05 5.46 -2.60
N ASP A 70 2.62 6.67 -2.61
CA ASP A 70 3.95 6.90 -3.18
C ASP A 70 5.02 6.06 -2.49
N SER A 71 4.98 5.97 -1.16
CA SER A 71 5.94 5.16 -0.39
C SER A 71 5.80 3.69 -0.72
N ILE A 72 4.57 3.19 -0.80
CA ILE A 72 4.29 1.80 -1.15
C ILE A 72 4.81 1.52 -2.55
N GLU A 73 4.50 2.40 -3.49
CA GLU A 73 4.95 2.21 -4.87
C GLU A 73 6.46 2.12 -4.98
N ARG A 74 7.17 2.97 -4.24
CA ARG A 74 8.63 2.98 -4.26
C ARG A 74 9.19 1.63 -3.83
N VAL A 75 8.67 1.07 -2.75
CA VAL A 75 9.13 -0.22 -2.24
C VAL A 75 8.73 -1.34 -3.18
N VAL A 76 7.48 -1.38 -3.63
CA VAL A 76 7.00 -2.42 -4.54
C VAL A 76 7.81 -2.39 -5.84
N SER A 77 8.07 -1.20 -6.36
CA SER A 77 8.84 -1.05 -7.59
C SER A 77 10.25 -1.63 -7.43
N SER A 78 10.88 -1.41 -6.28
CA SER A 78 12.22 -1.95 -6.03
C SER A 78 12.21 -3.47 -5.91
N LEU A 79 11.10 -4.06 -5.48
CA LEU A 79 10.99 -5.50 -5.31
C LEU A 79 10.55 -6.22 -6.58
N THR A 80 9.99 -5.50 -7.54
CA THR A 80 9.54 -6.11 -8.80
C THR A 80 10.57 -6.01 -9.92
N ASP A 81 11.61 -5.22 -9.74
CA ASP A 81 12.68 -5.07 -10.72
C ASP A 81 13.63 -6.26 -10.74
#